data_ece16beb28c582847681ff0b45c66550
#
_entry.id   ece16beb28c582847681ff0b45c66550
#
_cell.length_a   1.000
_cell.length_b   1.000
_cell.length_c   1.000
_cell.angle_alpha   90.00
_cell.angle_beta   90.00
_cell.angle_gamma   90.00
#
_symmetry.space_group_name_H-M   'P 1'
#
loop_
_entity.id
_entity.type
_entity.pdbx_description
1 polymer ?
#
loop_
_entity_poly.entity_id
_entity_poly.type
_entity_poly.pdbx_seq_one_letter_code
_entity_poly.pdbx_strand_id
1 'polypeptide(L)'
;MKITMAHGSGGRSSQELMADIFAKHFKNEILNKMEDAAVVEAGERIAVSTDSFVITPLEFKGGNIGKLCVCGTVNDLLMMGAVPEYLTCGFILEEGLDTEILERCVKSMAKQARDASVYSGRRHQGRRRDRRYVYKYDRHRKGS
;
A
#
# COMPACT_ATOMS: atom_id res chain seq x y z
N MET A 1 -15.11 5.38 -14.10
CA MET A 1 -14.02 5.63 -15.09
C MET A 1 -13.17 4.36 -15.19
N LYS A 2 -12.51 4.13 -16.33
CA LYS A 2 -11.68 2.93 -16.55
C LYS A 2 -10.21 3.31 -16.58
N ILE A 3 -9.37 2.41 -16.07
CA ILE A 3 -7.92 2.52 -16.22
C ILE A 3 -7.55 2.32 -17.68
N THR A 4 -6.67 3.17 -18.20
CA THR A 4 -6.14 3.12 -19.56
C THR A 4 -4.62 3.20 -19.54
N MET A 5 -3.96 2.92 -20.66
CA MET A 5 -2.51 3.04 -20.77
C MET A 5 -1.97 4.44 -20.45
N ALA A 6 -2.79 5.48 -20.64
CA ALA A 6 -2.42 6.85 -20.31
C ALA A 6 -2.15 7.06 -18.81
N HIS A 7 -2.80 6.30 -17.94
CA HIS A 7 -2.56 6.35 -16.50
C HIS A 7 -1.17 5.80 -16.08
N GLY A 8 -0.51 5.05 -16.95
CA GLY A 8 0.83 4.52 -16.71
C GLY A 8 1.97 5.30 -17.40
N SER A 9 1.65 6.32 -18.20
CA SER A 9 2.65 7.03 -19.02
C SER A 9 3.45 8.11 -18.26
N GLY A 10 3.10 8.41 -17.01
CA GLY A 10 3.74 9.46 -16.21
C GLY A 10 3.22 10.88 -16.50
N GLY A 11 2.20 11.02 -17.37
CA GLY A 11 1.59 12.29 -17.70
C GLY A 11 0.47 12.71 -16.72
N ARG A 12 -0.38 13.64 -17.19
CA ARG A 12 -1.48 14.21 -16.38
C ARG A 12 -2.43 13.16 -15.81
N SER A 13 -2.82 12.16 -16.61
CA SER A 13 -3.71 11.09 -16.14
C SER A 13 -3.09 10.27 -15.01
N SER A 14 -1.77 10.03 -15.03
CA SER A 14 -1.06 9.38 -13.93
C SER A 14 -1.08 10.23 -12.66
N GLN A 15 -0.87 11.54 -12.80
CA GLN A 15 -0.89 12.47 -11.66
C GLN A 15 -2.28 12.57 -11.03
N GLU A 16 -3.32 12.64 -11.85
CA GLU A 16 -4.72 12.64 -11.41
C GLU A 16 -5.06 11.35 -10.66
N LEU A 17 -4.69 10.17 -11.19
CA LEU A 17 -4.88 8.89 -10.51
C LEU A 17 -4.17 8.84 -9.15
N MET A 18 -2.93 9.33 -9.09
CA MET A 18 -2.15 9.40 -7.85
C MET A 18 -2.82 10.30 -6.81
N ALA A 19 -3.29 11.49 -7.22
CA ALA A 19 -3.92 12.45 -6.32
C ALA A 19 -5.29 11.97 -5.82
N ASP A 20 -6.13 11.49 -6.74
CA ASP A 20 -7.54 11.22 -6.47
C ASP A 20 -7.76 9.89 -5.72
N ILE A 21 -6.89 8.92 -5.91
CA ILE A 21 -7.02 7.61 -5.29
C ILE A 21 -5.92 7.39 -4.23
N PHE A 22 -4.65 7.39 -4.63
CA PHE A 22 -3.58 6.97 -3.73
C PHE A 22 -3.28 8.01 -2.63
N ALA A 23 -3.00 9.25 -3.01
CA ALA A 23 -2.68 10.29 -2.03
C ALA A 23 -3.87 10.63 -1.12
N LYS A 24 -5.09 10.47 -1.60
CA LYS A 24 -6.30 10.66 -0.80
C LYS A 24 -6.40 9.71 0.39
N HIS A 25 -6.02 8.44 0.21
CA HIS A 25 -6.18 7.40 1.22
C HIS A 25 -4.91 7.10 2.02
N PHE A 26 -3.73 7.35 1.43
CA PHE A 26 -2.43 7.06 2.02
C PHE A 26 -1.70 8.32 2.54
N LYS A 27 -2.42 9.23 3.15
CA LYS A 27 -1.83 10.48 3.67
C LYS A 27 -0.83 10.20 4.79
N ASN A 28 0.43 10.58 4.58
CA ASN A 28 1.45 10.68 5.61
C ASN A 28 2.56 11.65 5.19
N GLU A 29 3.40 12.06 6.13
CA GLU A 29 4.44 13.07 5.91
C GLU A 29 5.48 12.65 4.85
N ILE A 30 5.75 11.35 4.70
CA ILE A 30 6.72 10.84 3.73
C ILE A 30 6.14 10.94 2.32
N LEU A 31 4.92 10.40 2.12
CA LEU A 31 4.26 10.40 0.81
C LEU A 31 3.85 11.79 0.35
N ASN A 32 3.50 12.68 1.28
CA ASN A 32 3.11 14.04 0.93
C ASN A 32 4.23 14.87 0.30
N LYS A 33 5.49 14.44 0.44
CA LYS A 33 6.63 15.09 -0.23
C LYS A 33 6.67 14.82 -1.73
N MET A 34 5.97 13.78 -2.20
CA MET A 34 5.91 13.37 -3.61
C MET A 34 7.30 13.17 -4.25
N GLU A 35 8.26 12.69 -3.45
CA GLU A 35 9.63 12.38 -3.89
C GLU A 35 9.70 11.00 -4.55
N ASP A 36 10.72 10.78 -5.38
CA ASP A 36 10.94 9.51 -6.09
C ASP A 36 11.28 8.36 -5.15
N ALA A 37 11.81 8.64 -3.99
CA ALA A 37 12.14 7.67 -2.96
C ALA A 37 11.76 8.17 -1.56
N ALA A 38 11.43 7.22 -0.70
CA ALA A 38 11.16 7.51 0.70
C ALA A 38 12.41 7.25 1.55
N VAL A 39 12.77 8.21 2.37
CA VAL A 39 13.81 8.06 3.39
C VAL A 39 13.12 7.77 4.72
N VAL A 40 13.48 6.63 5.32
CA VAL A 40 12.90 6.17 6.59
C VAL A 40 14.01 5.87 7.59
N GLU A 41 13.72 6.09 8.87
CA GLU A 41 14.60 5.66 9.95
C GLU A 41 14.40 4.18 10.22
N ALA A 42 15.47 3.44 10.39
CA ALA A 42 15.47 2.02 10.75
C ALA A 42 16.38 1.80 11.97
N GLY A 43 16.10 0.72 12.72
CA GLY A 43 16.98 0.27 13.79
C GLY A 43 18.22 -0.47 13.28
N GLU A 44 19.04 -1.00 14.19
CA GLU A 44 20.26 -1.76 13.85
C GLU A 44 19.95 -3.06 13.07
N ARG A 45 18.78 -3.65 13.30
CA ARG A 45 18.31 -4.86 12.60
C ARG A 45 16.90 -4.62 12.09
N ILE A 46 16.68 -4.97 10.82
CA ILE A 46 15.37 -4.88 10.17
C ILE A 46 14.96 -6.26 9.65
N ALA A 47 13.68 -6.57 9.73
CA ALA A 47 13.06 -7.68 9.03
C ALA A 47 12.32 -7.12 7.82
N VAL A 48 12.48 -7.76 6.67
CA VAL A 48 11.83 -7.36 5.41
C VAL A 48 11.12 -8.57 4.84
N SER A 49 9.86 -8.39 4.45
CA SER A 49 9.07 -9.38 3.71
C SER A 49 8.51 -8.75 2.45
N THR A 50 8.43 -9.51 1.39
CA THR A 50 7.86 -9.09 0.10
C THR A 50 6.99 -10.19 -0.45
N ASP A 51 5.72 -9.87 -0.69
CA ASP A 51 4.73 -10.75 -1.30
C ASP A 51 4.08 -10.12 -2.51
N SER A 52 3.60 -10.97 -3.42
CA SER A 52 2.78 -10.56 -4.56
C SER A 52 1.40 -11.22 -4.45
N PHE A 53 0.36 -10.42 -4.64
CA PHE A 53 -1.02 -10.88 -4.53
C PHE A 53 -1.74 -10.73 -5.86
N VAL A 54 -2.29 -11.83 -6.34
CA VAL A 54 -3.16 -11.90 -7.52
C VAL A 54 -4.38 -12.73 -7.17
N ILE A 55 -5.55 -12.13 -7.19
CA ILE A 55 -6.82 -12.82 -6.91
C ILE A 55 -7.92 -12.41 -7.87
N THR A 56 -8.82 -13.34 -8.15
CA THR A 56 -10.03 -13.11 -8.94
C THR A 56 -11.20 -13.79 -8.22
N PRO A 57 -12.27 -13.07 -7.88
CA PRO A 57 -12.47 -11.63 -8.06
C PRO A 57 -11.64 -10.78 -7.07
N LEU A 58 -11.40 -9.50 -7.40
CA LEU A 58 -10.64 -8.55 -6.55
C LEU A 58 -11.35 -8.26 -5.22
N GLU A 59 -12.68 -8.36 -5.20
CA GLU A 59 -13.53 -8.17 -4.04
C GLU A 59 -14.29 -9.50 -3.76
N PHE A 60 -14.34 -9.89 -2.51
CA PHE A 60 -14.96 -11.15 -2.07
C PHE A 60 -15.65 -10.98 -0.71
N LYS A 61 -16.42 -11.96 -0.29
CA LYS A 61 -17.11 -11.93 1.01
C LYS A 61 -16.10 -11.80 2.15
N GLY A 62 -16.13 -10.68 2.84
CA GLY A 62 -15.26 -10.40 3.99
C GLY A 62 -14.03 -9.57 3.69
N GLY A 63 -13.75 -9.23 2.42
CA GLY A 63 -12.59 -8.39 2.08
C GLY A 63 -12.37 -8.16 0.60
N ASN A 64 -11.18 -7.72 0.31
CA ASN A 64 -10.67 -7.51 -1.05
C ASN A 64 -9.15 -7.68 -1.07
N ILE A 65 -8.57 -7.60 -2.26
CA ILE A 65 -7.11 -7.74 -2.43
C ILE A 65 -6.32 -6.72 -1.59
N GLY A 66 -6.84 -5.51 -1.38
CA GLY A 66 -6.18 -4.48 -0.57
C GLY A 66 -6.06 -4.87 0.91
N LYS A 67 -7.10 -5.44 1.48
CA LYS A 67 -7.06 -6.01 2.85
C LYS A 67 -6.13 -7.22 2.91
N LEU A 68 -6.26 -8.13 1.95
CA LEU A 68 -5.53 -9.39 1.93
C LEU A 68 -4.02 -9.16 1.88
N CYS A 69 -3.53 -8.28 1.01
CA CYS A 69 -2.10 -8.05 0.85
C CYS A 69 -1.45 -7.46 2.12
N VAL A 70 -2.14 -6.56 2.81
CA VAL A 70 -1.64 -6.04 4.09
C VAL A 70 -1.60 -7.13 5.15
N CYS A 71 -2.67 -7.92 5.29
CA CYS A 71 -2.72 -9.00 6.28
C CYS A 71 -1.61 -10.02 6.05
N GLY A 72 -1.41 -10.47 4.80
CA GLY A 72 -0.38 -11.46 4.47
C GLY A 72 1.02 -10.97 4.82
N THR A 73 1.40 -9.80 4.32
CA THR A 73 2.74 -9.22 4.57
C THR A 73 2.99 -8.92 6.06
N VAL A 74 1.98 -8.40 6.76
CA VAL A 74 2.08 -8.15 8.20
C VAL A 74 2.25 -9.45 8.98
N ASN A 75 1.51 -10.51 8.62
CA ASN A 75 1.63 -11.81 9.27
C ASN A 75 3.03 -12.39 9.15
N ASP A 76 3.68 -12.28 8.01
CA ASP A 76 5.05 -12.76 7.81
C ASP A 76 6.04 -12.06 8.76
N LEU A 77 5.93 -10.75 8.91
CA LEU A 77 6.75 -9.98 9.84
C LEU A 77 6.49 -10.37 11.30
N LEU A 78 5.21 -10.55 11.67
CA LEU A 78 4.82 -10.96 13.03
C LEU A 78 5.32 -12.36 13.36
N MET A 79 5.31 -13.31 12.41
CA MET A 79 5.85 -14.66 12.60
C MET A 79 7.35 -14.65 12.89
N MET A 80 8.07 -13.64 12.40
CA MET A 80 9.49 -13.42 12.71
C MET A 80 9.71 -12.62 14.00
N GLY A 81 8.66 -12.29 14.74
CA GLY A 81 8.71 -11.46 15.94
C GLY A 81 9.01 -9.99 15.69
N ALA A 82 8.91 -9.55 14.42
CA ALA A 82 9.13 -8.16 14.03
C ALA A 82 7.87 -7.31 14.25
N VAL A 83 8.07 -6.02 14.51
CA VAL A 83 6.99 -5.04 14.56
C VAL A 83 6.88 -4.36 13.20
N PRO A 84 5.74 -4.46 12.49
CA PRO A 84 5.55 -3.78 11.22
C PRO A 84 5.60 -2.26 11.42
N GLU A 85 6.52 -1.57 10.74
CA GLU A 85 6.66 -0.11 10.80
C GLU A 85 6.39 0.54 9.45
N TYR A 86 6.81 -0.09 8.35
CA TYR A 86 6.68 0.43 6.99
C TYR A 86 6.17 -0.66 6.05
N LEU A 87 5.33 -0.26 5.11
CA LEU A 87 4.88 -1.08 4.00
C LEU A 87 5.22 -0.38 2.70
N THR A 88 5.82 -1.10 1.77
CA THR A 88 5.93 -0.67 0.37
C THR A 88 4.94 -1.46 -0.45
N CYS A 89 4.29 -0.82 -1.43
CA CYS A 89 3.33 -1.49 -2.29
C CYS A 89 3.51 -1.06 -3.75
N GLY A 90 3.70 -2.03 -4.62
CA GLY A 90 3.63 -1.87 -6.06
C GLY A 90 2.24 -2.27 -6.56
N PHE A 91 1.67 -1.46 -7.46
CA PHE A 91 0.39 -1.76 -8.11
C PHE A 91 0.63 -2.04 -9.59
N ILE A 92 0.19 -3.21 -10.04
CA ILE A 92 0.11 -3.56 -11.46
C ILE A 92 -1.37 -3.53 -11.82
N LEU A 93 -1.76 -2.52 -12.60
CA LEU A 93 -3.16 -2.31 -12.95
C LEU A 93 -3.40 -2.71 -14.41
N GLU A 94 -4.43 -3.53 -14.62
CA GLU A 94 -4.86 -3.90 -15.98
C GLU A 94 -5.65 -2.77 -16.63
N GLU A 95 -5.49 -2.63 -17.93
CA GLU A 95 -6.33 -1.75 -18.74
C GLU A 95 -7.78 -2.21 -18.66
N GLY A 96 -8.71 -1.27 -18.49
CA GLY A 96 -10.13 -1.56 -18.35
C GLY A 96 -10.60 -1.77 -16.91
N LEU A 97 -9.70 -1.85 -15.92
CA LEU A 97 -10.09 -1.89 -14.50
C LEU A 97 -10.92 -0.65 -14.14
N ASP A 98 -11.99 -0.87 -13.40
CA ASP A 98 -12.81 0.23 -12.90
C ASP A 98 -12.10 0.96 -11.74
N THR A 99 -12.00 2.29 -11.87
CA THR A 99 -11.36 3.13 -10.84
C THR A 99 -12.07 3.10 -9.49
N GLU A 100 -13.38 2.83 -9.48
CA GLU A 100 -14.14 2.68 -8.23
C GLU A 100 -13.72 1.40 -7.47
N ILE A 101 -13.49 0.30 -8.19
CA ILE A 101 -12.98 -0.94 -7.59
C ILE A 101 -11.58 -0.69 -7.02
N LEU A 102 -10.71 -0.05 -7.80
CA LEU A 102 -9.36 0.31 -7.35
C LEU A 102 -9.42 1.17 -6.08
N GLU A 103 -10.27 2.20 -6.05
CA GLU A 103 -10.40 3.08 -4.88
C GLU A 103 -10.87 2.32 -3.65
N ARG A 104 -11.83 1.39 -3.78
CA ARG A 104 -12.27 0.55 -2.66
C ARG A 104 -11.15 -0.34 -2.13
N CYS A 105 -10.36 -0.92 -3.02
CA CYS A 105 -9.19 -1.74 -2.63
C CYS A 105 -8.13 -0.89 -1.90
N VAL A 106 -7.79 0.28 -2.43
CA VAL A 106 -6.82 1.22 -1.82
C VAL A 106 -7.31 1.71 -0.46
N LYS A 107 -8.58 2.08 -0.35
CA LYS A 107 -9.19 2.48 0.93
C LYS A 107 -9.15 1.37 1.97
N SER A 108 -9.44 0.14 1.55
CA SER A 108 -9.39 -1.04 2.41
C SER A 108 -7.96 -1.35 2.87
N MET A 109 -6.98 -1.24 1.96
CA MET A 109 -5.56 -1.37 2.26
C MET A 109 -5.12 -0.34 3.30
N ALA A 110 -5.44 0.93 3.09
CA ALA A 110 -5.09 2.01 4.01
C ALA A 110 -5.71 1.81 5.40
N LYS A 111 -6.96 1.36 5.46
CA LYS A 111 -7.63 1.02 6.72
C LYS A 111 -6.90 -0.14 7.41
N GLN A 112 -6.66 -1.24 6.72
CA GLN A 112 -6.03 -2.43 7.29
C GLN A 112 -4.60 -2.14 7.77
N ALA A 113 -3.86 -1.31 7.05
CA ALA A 113 -2.52 -0.90 7.45
C ALA A 113 -2.54 -0.10 8.77
N ARG A 114 -3.52 0.79 8.95
CA ARG A 114 -3.73 1.50 10.23
C ARG A 114 -4.10 0.54 11.35
N ASP A 115 -5.04 -0.37 11.09
CA ASP A 115 -5.52 -1.33 12.09
C ASP A 115 -4.38 -2.28 12.53
N ALA A 116 -3.56 -2.77 11.60
CA ALA A 116 -2.40 -3.62 11.90
C ALA A 116 -1.37 -2.93 12.79
N SER A 117 -1.25 -1.61 12.72
CA SER A 117 -0.36 -0.84 13.60
C SER A 117 -0.91 -0.66 15.02
N VAL A 118 -2.20 -0.85 15.22
CA VAL A 118 -2.86 -0.78 16.53
C VAL A 118 -2.78 -2.10 17.30
N TYR A 119 -2.69 -3.24 16.60
CA TYR A 119 -2.72 -4.57 17.20
C TYR A 119 -1.40 -5.08 17.76
N SER A 120 -0.29 -4.40 17.64
CA SER A 120 0.93 -4.76 18.37
C SER A 120 0.76 -4.39 19.86
N GLY A 121 0.12 -5.30 20.61
CA GLY A 121 -0.20 -5.14 22.04
C GLY A 121 0.98 -5.09 22.99
N ARG A 122 2.13 -4.56 22.58
CA ARG A 122 3.21 -4.15 23.47
C ARG A 122 3.22 -2.63 23.52
N ARG A 123 2.59 -2.11 24.57
CA ARG A 123 2.89 -0.75 25.04
C ARG A 123 4.36 -0.71 25.45
N HIS A 124 5.24 -0.34 24.54
CA HIS A 124 6.49 0.25 24.96
C HIS A 124 6.16 1.64 25.48
N GLN A 125 6.21 1.80 26.79
CA GLN A 125 6.29 3.10 27.45
C GLN A 125 7.50 3.83 26.87
N GLY A 126 7.28 4.97 26.25
CA GLY A 126 8.33 5.89 25.81
C GLY A 126 8.49 5.98 24.29
N ARG A 127 7.96 7.06 23.77
CA ARG A 127 7.97 7.61 22.42
C ARG A 127 6.86 7.10 21.51
N ARG A 128 5.87 7.97 21.27
CA ARG A 128 5.01 7.95 20.10
C ARG A 128 5.93 8.07 18.87
N ARG A 129 6.30 6.94 18.25
CA ARG A 129 6.83 6.96 16.90
C ARG A 129 5.63 7.07 15.97
N ASP A 130 5.54 8.15 15.23
CA ASP A 130 4.61 8.27 14.12
C ASP A 130 4.87 7.12 13.15
N ARG A 131 3.89 6.24 13.02
CA ARG A 131 3.99 5.03 12.20
C ARG A 131 3.67 5.43 10.77
N ARG A 132 4.62 5.21 9.88
CA ARG A 132 4.60 5.76 8.51
C ARG A 132 4.54 4.62 7.50
N TYR A 133 3.74 4.79 6.49
CA TYR A 133 3.57 3.84 5.40
C TYR A 133 4.19 4.42 4.14
N VAL A 134 4.93 3.60 3.42
CA VAL A 134 5.55 3.99 2.15
C VAL A 134 4.96 3.14 1.05
N TYR A 135 4.43 3.76 0.01
CA TYR A 135 3.85 3.10 -1.14
C TYR A 135 4.56 3.57 -2.39
N LYS A 136 4.94 2.63 -3.23
CA LYS A 136 5.50 2.92 -4.56
C LYS A 136 4.55 2.41 -5.62
N TYR A 137 4.17 3.27 -6.55
CA TYR A 137 3.44 2.91 -7.75
C TYR A 137 4.45 2.44 -8.81
N ASP A 138 4.30 1.24 -9.32
CA ASP A 138 5.15 0.75 -10.40
C ASP A 138 4.39 0.68 -11.73
N ARG A 139 5.15 0.90 -12.81
CA ARG A 139 4.61 1.04 -14.16
C ARG A 139 4.25 -0.31 -14.78
N HIS A 140 3.28 -0.28 -15.65
CA HIS A 140 2.75 -1.37 -16.45
C HIS A 140 3.75 -2.34 -17.05
N ARG A 141 3.36 -3.62 -17.05
CA ARG A 141 3.80 -4.59 -18.05
C ARG A 141 2.66 -4.77 -19.06
N LYS A 142 2.98 -4.66 -20.36
CA LYS A 142 2.10 -5.10 -21.45
C LYS A 142 1.81 -6.58 -21.22
N GLY A 143 0.53 -6.95 -21.13
CA GLY A 143 0.14 -8.34 -21.30
C GLY A 143 0.56 -8.82 -22.69
N SER A 144 1.27 -9.90 -22.74
CA SER A 144 1.49 -10.67 -23.97
C SER A 144 0.25 -11.46 -24.30
#